data_785990f9c8c17f963c46868733c01fc5
#
_entry.id   785990f9c8c17f963c46868733c01fc5
#
_cell.length_a   1.000
_cell.length_b   1.000
_cell.length_c   1.000
_cell.angle_alpha   90.00
_cell.angle_beta   90.00
_cell.angle_gamma   90.00
#
_symmetry.space_group_name_H-M   'P 1'
#
loop_
_entity.id
_entity.type
_entity.pdbx_description
1 polymer ?
#
loop_
_entity_poly.entity_id
_entity_poly.type
_entity_poly.pdbx_seq_one_letter_code
_entity_poly.pdbx_strand_id
1 'polypeptide(L)'
;PVAPAVRDRARFYLARIGYQRGYYEAALRNLELVEQPLAGKLEPEKRLLEANVLMSLGRHGEAAQRLESWRDTSGWSIYARFNLGVALVRAGDTARGRQFLEQVGTLQAANEEQASLRDRANLALGFALLQQPGGDDPTAVLNRVRLDGPFTNKALLALGWAEANAS
;
A
#
# COMPACT_ATOMS: atom_id res chain seq x y z
N PRO A 1 -17.22 6.42 33.84
CA PRO A 1 -16.20 6.65 32.79
C PRO A 1 -16.00 5.37 31.97
N VAL A 2 -15.91 5.52 30.65
CA VAL A 2 -15.66 4.39 29.72
C VAL A 2 -14.22 3.92 29.88
N ALA A 3 -14.00 2.60 29.94
CA ALA A 3 -12.66 2.03 30.04
C ALA A 3 -11.79 2.46 28.84
N PRO A 4 -10.49 2.80 29.05
CA PRO A 4 -9.59 3.27 27.98
C PRO A 4 -9.55 2.34 26.76
N ALA A 5 -9.45 1.03 26.98
CA ALA A 5 -9.44 0.04 25.90
C ALA A 5 -10.72 0.04 25.03
N VAL A 6 -11.89 0.30 25.65
CA VAL A 6 -13.16 0.39 24.91
C VAL A 6 -13.20 1.68 24.09
N ARG A 7 -12.73 2.79 24.67
CA ARG A 7 -12.64 4.08 24.01
C ARG A 7 -11.69 4.01 22.80
N ASP A 8 -10.52 3.42 22.96
CA ASP A 8 -9.51 3.31 21.91
C ASP A 8 -9.98 2.40 20.75
N ARG A 9 -10.65 1.30 21.08
CA ARG A 9 -11.29 0.47 20.06
C ARG A 9 -12.41 1.20 19.31
N ALA A 10 -13.21 2.01 19.99
CA ALA A 10 -14.24 2.83 19.36
C ALA A 10 -13.62 3.87 18.40
N ARG A 11 -12.53 4.53 18.80
CA ARG A 11 -11.76 5.48 17.95
C ARG A 11 -11.24 4.81 16.68
N PHE A 12 -10.69 3.60 16.80
CA PHE A 12 -10.26 2.82 15.64
C PHE A 12 -11.42 2.54 14.66
N TYR A 13 -12.58 2.11 15.15
CA TYR A 13 -13.73 1.86 14.27
C TYR A 13 -14.28 3.13 13.65
N LEU A 14 -14.31 4.25 14.37
CA LEU A 14 -14.68 5.56 13.82
C LEU A 14 -13.70 5.98 12.71
N ALA A 15 -12.41 5.77 12.91
CA ALA A 15 -11.40 6.04 11.89
C ALA A 15 -11.62 5.18 10.65
N ARG A 16 -11.91 3.88 10.82
CA ARG A 16 -12.18 2.98 9.70
C ARG A 16 -13.40 3.39 8.89
N ILE A 17 -14.49 3.76 9.57
CA ILE A 17 -15.70 4.29 8.92
C ILE A 17 -15.41 5.60 8.21
N GLY A 18 -14.67 6.51 8.85
CA GLY A 18 -14.25 7.79 8.26
C GLY A 18 -13.43 7.59 6.99
N TYR A 19 -12.47 6.67 7.02
CA TYR A 19 -11.67 6.31 5.85
C TYR A 19 -12.52 5.80 4.69
N GLN A 20 -13.45 4.87 4.96
CA GLN A 20 -14.36 4.31 3.95
C GLN A 20 -15.25 5.37 3.30
N ARG A 21 -15.56 6.44 4.02
CA ARG A 21 -16.38 7.57 3.55
C ARG A 21 -15.57 8.71 2.93
N GLY A 22 -14.24 8.60 2.88
CA GLY A 22 -13.35 9.65 2.36
C GLY A 22 -13.06 10.79 3.36
N TYR A 23 -13.43 10.66 4.64
CA TYR A 23 -13.16 11.66 5.68
C TYR A 23 -11.78 11.41 6.30
N TYR A 24 -10.73 11.57 5.48
CA TYR A 24 -9.36 11.16 5.82
C TYR A 24 -8.77 11.90 7.02
N GLU A 25 -8.96 13.23 7.12
CA GLU A 25 -8.49 14.01 8.26
C GLU A 25 -9.19 13.60 9.56
N ALA A 26 -10.50 13.33 9.51
CA ALA A 26 -11.24 12.86 10.68
C ALA A 26 -10.80 11.44 11.08
N ALA A 27 -10.51 10.58 10.10
CA ALA A 27 -9.97 9.26 10.34
C ALA A 27 -8.60 9.33 11.00
N LEU A 28 -7.69 10.19 10.51
CA LEU A 28 -6.36 10.37 11.10
C LEU A 28 -6.45 10.85 12.54
N ARG A 29 -7.25 11.90 12.81
CA ARG A 29 -7.46 12.39 14.19
C ARG A 29 -7.93 11.29 15.15
N ASN A 30 -8.85 10.44 14.71
CA ASN A 30 -9.31 9.33 15.54
C ASN A 30 -8.21 8.29 15.80
N LEU A 31 -7.33 8.01 14.83
CA LEU A 31 -6.18 7.11 15.00
C LEU A 31 -5.15 7.69 15.97
N GLU A 32 -4.84 8.97 15.85
CA GLU A 32 -3.90 9.69 16.72
C GLU A 32 -4.37 9.77 18.18
N LEU A 33 -5.68 9.72 18.41
CA LEU A 33 -6.27 9.69 19.74
C LEU A 33 -6.23 8.30 20.40
N VAL A 34 -5.86 7.23 19.69
CA VAL A 34 -5.68 5.90 20.29
C VAL A 34 -4.42 5.91 21.15
N GLU A 35 -4.59 5.78 22.47
CA GLU A 35 -3.50 5.94 23.44
C GLU A 35 -2.77 4.63 23.72
N GLN A 36 -3.49 3.49 23.65
CA GLN A 36 -2.94 2.18 23.97
C GLN A 36 -2.91 1.26 22.74
N PRO A 37 -1.94 0.34 22.64
CA PRO A 37 -1.97 -0.69 21.60
C PRO A 37 -3.28 -1.46 21.64
N LEU A 38 -3.86 -1.69 20.47
CA LEU A 38 -5.10 -2.45 20.35
C LEU A 38 -4.81 -3.95 20.47
N ALA A 39 -5.76 -4.69 21.06
CA ALA A 39 -5.60 -6.12 21.29
C ALA A 39 -5.62 -6.93 19.97
N GLY A 40 -4.80 -7.97 19.90
CA GLY A 40 -4.80 -8.99 18.85
C GLY A 40 -4.60 -8.42 17.45
N LYS A 41 -5.49 -8.79 16.54
CA LYS A 41 -5.42 -8.40 15.11
C LYS A 41 -5.71 -6.91 14.86
N LEU A 42 -6.29 -6.20 15.83
CA LEU A 42 -6.67 -4.80 15.64
C LEU A 42 -5.45 -3.87 15.57
N GLU A 43 -4.36 -4.20 16.24
CA GLU A 43 -3.15 -3.36 16.16
C GLU A 43 -2.51 -3.35 14.77
N PRO A 44 -2.26 -4.50 14.11
CA PRO A 44 -1.85 -4.52 12.71
C PRO A 44 -2.83 -3.82 11.76
N GLU A 45 -4.13 -4.02 11.95
CA GLU A 45 -5.16 -3.36 11.14
C GLU A 45 -5.13 -1.83 11.32
N LYS A 46 -4.95 -1.34 12.56
CA LYS A 46 -4.80 0.09 12.85
C LYS A 46 -3.60 0.69 12.12
N ARG A 47 -2.45 0.03 12.16
CA ARG A 47 -1.22 0.50 11.51
C ARG A 47 -1.36 0.56 9.98
N LEU A 48 -2.00 -0.45 9.38
CA LEU A 48 -2.31 -0.43 7.95
C LEU A 48 -3.30 0.68 7.60
N LEU A 49 -4.34 0.88 8.41
CA LEU A 49 -5.32 1.93 8.21
C LEU A 49 -4.66 3.32 8.30
N GLU A 50 -3.79 3.54 9.29
CA GLU A 50 -3.05 4.80 9.45
C GLU A 50 -2.20 5.11 8.20
N ALA A 51 -1.45 4.14 7.70
CA ALA A 51 -0.67 4.30 6.47
C ALA A 51 -1.57 4.61 5.26
N ASN A 52 -2.70 3.92 5.11
CA ASN A 52 -3.64 4.18 4.03
C ASN A 52 -4.27 5.57 4.11
N VAL A 53 -4.63 6.03 5.30
CA VAL A 53 -5.14 7.39 5.54
C VAL A 53 -4.09 8.43 5.15
N LEU A 54 -2.86 8.28 5.62
CA LEU A 54 -1.76 9.20 5.27
C LEU A 54 -1.49 9.24 3.76
N MET A 55 -1.50 8.08 3.09
CA MET A 55 -1.36 8.03 1.63
C MET A 55 -2.51 8.73 0.90
N SER A 56 -3.76 8.59 1.39
CA SER A 56 -4.92 9.27 0.82
C SER A 56 -4.89 10.79 1.03
N LEU A 57 -4.21 11.25 2.07
CA LEU A 57 -3.93 12.68 2.34
C LEU A 57 -2.70 13.21 1.55
N GLY A 58 -2.04 12.40 0.74
CA GLY A 58 -0.81 12.76 0.04
C GLY A 58 0.43 12.82 0.93
N ARG A 59 0.33 12.44 2.21
CA ARG A 59 1.42 12.45 3.20
C ARG A 59 2.27 11.17 3.08
N HIS A 60 2.81 10.94 1.87
CA HIS A 60 3.47 9.67 1.51
C HIS A 60 4.73 9.39 2.32
N GLY A 61 5.55 10.41 2.61
CA GLY A 61 6.75 10.27 3.44
C GLY A 61 6.44 9.83 4.87
N GLU A 62 5.38 10.39 5.47
CA GLU A 62 4.94 9.99 6.80
C GLU A 62 4.36 8.56 6.82
N ALA A 63 3.60 8.19 5.78
CA ALA A 63 3.13 6.82 5.62
C ALA A 63 4.30 5.83 5.55
N ALA A 64 5.35 6.15 4.78
CA ALA A 64 6.54 5.32 4.70
C ALA A 64 7.24 5.20 6.07
N GLN A 65 7.45 6.31 6.79
CA GLN A 65 8.05 6.30 8.14
C GLN A 65 7.26 5.43 9.13
N ARG A 66 5.92 5.54 9.14
CA ARG A 66 5.07 4.71 10.01
C ARG A 66 5.20 3.23 9.69
N LEU A 67 5.19 2.86 8.41
CA LEU A 67 5.36 1.49 7.98
C LEU A 67 6.77 0.95 8.27
N GLU A 68 7.82 1.75 8.07
CA GLU A 68 9.19 1.37 8.38
C GLU A 68 9.41 1.13 9.88
N SER A 69 8.84 1.96 10.73
CA SER A 69 8.92 1.77 12.20
C SER A 69 8.25 0.48 12.67
N TRP A 70 7.35 -0.08 11.87
CA TRP A 70 6.66 -1.34 12.14
C TRP A 70 7.35 -2.57 11.50
N ARG A 71 8.23 -2.35 10.51
CA ARG A 71 8.91 -3.43 9.79
C ARG A 71 9.62 -4.38 10.76
N ASP A 72 9.57 -5.68 10.42
CA ASP A 72 10.20 -6.75 11.20
C ASP A 72 9.64 -6.94 12.63
N THR A 73 8.50 -6.34 12.92
CA THR A 73 7.76 -6.56 14.16
C THR A 73 6.60 -7.54 13.97
N SER A 74 5.98 -7.94 15.08
CA SER A 74 4.77 -8.76 15.05
C SER A 74 3.65 -8.09 14.23
N GLY A 75 3.03 -8.84 13.33
CA GLY A 75 1.94 -8.38 12.46
C GLY A 75 2.39 -7.72 11.16
N TRP A 76 3.70 -7.61 10.90
CA TRP A 76 4.21 -7.22 9.58
C TRP A 76 3.75 -8.21 8.51
N SER A 77 3.11 -7.72 7.45
CA SER A 77 2.46 -8.54 6.44
C SER A 77 2.89 -8.14 5.02
N ILE A 78 2.52 -8.96 4.04
CA ILE A 78 2.72 -8.63 2.62
C ILE A 78 1.96 -7.35 2.21
N TYR A 79 0.83 -7.04 2.87
CA TYR A 79 0.08 -5.80 2.65
C TYR A 79 0.85 -4.58 3.15
N ALA A 80 1.46 -4.68 4.33
CA ALA A 80 2.30 -3.63 4.87
C ALA A 80 3.52 -3.39 3.97
N ARG A 81 4.14 -4.46 3.46
CA ARG A 81 5.24 -4.40 2.50
C ARG A 81 4.84 -3.73 1.20
N PHE A 82 3.70 -4.10 0.64
CA PHE A 82 3.14 -3.46 -0.55
C PHE A 82 2.91 -1.96 -0.31
N ASN A 83 2.24 -1.61 0.79
CA ASN A 83 1.94 -0.22 1.13
C ASN A 83 3.23 0.60 1.34
N LEU A 84 4.26 0.03 1.96
CA LEU A 84 5.56 0.68 2.10
C LEU A 84 6.19 0.94 0.73
N GLY A 85 6.18 -0.03 -0.17
CA GLY A 85 6.69 0.15 -1.53
C GLY A 85 5.99 1.29 -2.27
N VAL A 86 4.66 1.33 -2.22
CA VAL A 86 3.87 2.42 -2.84
C VAL A 86 4.15 3.77 -2.19
N ALA A 87 4.19 3.83 -0.86
CA ALA A 87 4.45 5.07 -0.12
C ALA A 87 5.83 5.64 -0.45
N LEU A 88 6.86 4.80 -0.50
CA LEU A 88 8.23 5.20 -0.86
C LEU A 88 8.31 5.75 -2.30
N VAL A 89 7.73 5.04 -3.28
CA VAL A 89 7.68 5.53 -4.67
C VAL A 89 7.02 6.90 -4.73
N ARG A 90 5.88 7.07 -4.09
CA ARG A 90 5.15 8.35 -4.09
C ARG A 90 5.84 9.46 -3.28
N ALA A 91 6.67 9.10 -2.32
CA ALA A 91 7.50 10.03 -1.58
C ALA A 91 8.77 10.44 -2.33
N GLY A 92 9.04 9.85 -3.51
CA GLY A 92 10.23 10.12 -4.32
C GLY A 92 11.41 9.15 -4.08
N ASP A 93 11.33 8.27 -3.09
CA ASP A 93 12.33 7.20 -2.89
C ASP A 93 11.98 5.97 -3.76
N THR A 94 12.06 6.19 -5.06
CA THR A 94 11.66 5.20 -6.06
C THR A 94 12.52 3.94 -6.00
N ALA A 95 13.82 4.08 -5.73
CA ALA A 95 14.74 2.95 -5.68
C ALA A 95 14.37 1.94 -4.58
N ARG A 96 14.14 2.42 -3.36
CA ARG A 96 13.71 1.56 -2.24
C ARG A 96 12.29 1.05 -2.42
N GLY A 97 11.39 1.91 -2.89
CA GLY A 97 10.01 1.53 -3.15
C GLY A 97 9.91 0.39 -4.17
N ARG A 98 10.69 0.43 -5.25
CA ARG A 98 10.79 -0.64 -6.25
C ARG A 98 11.21 -1.97 -5.64
N GLN A 99 12.18 -1.98 -4.71
CA GLN A 99 12.63 -3.20 -4.04
C GLN A 99 11.50 -3.89 -3.26
N PHE A 100 10.70 -3.11 -2.51
CA PHE A 100 9.55 -3.65 -1.79
C PHE A 100 8.44 -4.14 -2.73
N LEU A 101 8.16 -3.41 -3.79
CA LEU A 101 7.16 -3.82 -4.80
C LEU A 101 7.59 -5.08 -5.54
N GLU A 102 8.87 -5.21 -5.90
CA GLU A 102 9.40 -6.42 -6.55
C GLU A 102 9.26 -7.65 -5.64
N GLN A 103 9.55 -7.54 -4.34
CA GLN A 103 9.37 -8.63 -3.39
C GLN A 103 7.91 -9.12 -3.33
N VAL A 104 6.94 -8.20 -3.45
CA VAL A 104 5.51 -8.58 -3.48
C VAL A 104 5.12 -9.07 -4.88
N GLY A 105 5.63 -8.43 -5.93
CA GLY A 105 5.34 -8.76 -7.33
C GLY A 105 5.83 -10.12 -7.79
N THR A 106 6.82 -10.69 -7.10
CA THR A 106 7.38 -12.02 -7.36
C THR A 106 6.93 -13.09 -6.37
N LEU A 107 6.03 -12.72 -5.44
CA LEU A 107 5.53 -13.65 -4.43
C LEU A 107 4.80 -14.85 -5.09
N GLN A 108 5.08 -16.05 -4.59
CA GLN A 108 4.25 -17.22 -4.89
C GLN A 108 2.94 -17.11 -4.10
N ALA A 109 1.87 -16.75 -4.80
CA ALA A 109 0.57 -16.50 -4.18
C ALA A 109 -0.07 -17.81 -3.72
N ALA A 110 -0.48 -17.88 -2.47
CA ALA A 110 -1.15 -19.04 -1.88
C ALA A 110 -2.68 -19.03 -2.11
N ASN A 111 -3.25 -17.89 -2.48
CA ASN A 111 -4.69 -17.72 -2.71
C ASN A 111 -4.94 -16.52 -3.65
N GLU A 112 -6.20 -16.33 -4.03
CA GLU A 112 -6.62 -15.28 -4.96
C GLU A 112 -6.35 -13.86 -4.41
N GLU A 113 -6.47 -13.65 -3.11
CA GLU A 113 -6.19 -12.36 -2.49
C GLU A 113 -4.71 -11.98 -2.64
N GLN A 114 -3.80 -12.93 -2.38
CA GLN A 114 -2.36 -12.73 -2.59
C GLN A 114 -2.00 -12.59 -4.07
N ALA A 115 -2.66 -13.34 -4.95
CA ALA A 115 -2.48 -13.19 -6.38
C ALA A 115 -2.89 -11.80 -6.88
N SER A 116 -4.01 -11.29 -6.39
CA SER A 116 -4.47 -9.92 -6.68
C SER A 116 -3.51 -8.86 -6.14
N LEU A 117 -2.95 -9.06 -4.94
CA LEU A 117 -1.95 -8.14 -4.38
C LEU A 117 -0.64 -8.16 -5.19
N ARG A 118 -0.19 -9.34 -5.64
CA ARG A 118 0.95 -9.49 -6.54
C ARG A 118 0.74 -8.72 -7.86
N ASP A 119 -0.44 -8.86 -8.47
CA ASP A 119 -0.78 -8.14 -9.69
C ASP A 119 -0.76 -6.61 -9.47
N ARG A 120 -1.29 -6.13 -8.34
CA ARG A 120 -1.22 -4.72 -7.95
C ARG A 120 0.21 -4.23 -7.77
N ALA A 121 1.09 -5.05 -7.19
CA ALA A 121 2.50 -4.70 -7.00
C ALA A 121 3.23 -4.59 -8.33
N ASN A 122 3.03 -5.55 -9.26
CA ASN A 122 3.61 -5.49 -10.60
C ASN A 122 3.08 -4.29 -11.40
N LEU A 123 1.79 -3.98 -11.27
CA LEU A 123 1.22 -2.80 -11.90
C LEU A 123 1.82 -1.50 -11.36
N ALA A 124 1.94 -1.37 -10.03
CA ALA A 124 2.54 -0.19 -9.40
C ALA A 124 4.01 -0.03 -9.79
N LEU A 125 4.75 -1.14 -9.86
CA LEU A 125 6.14 -1.17 -10.29
C LEU A 125 6.27 -0.76 -11.76
N GLY A 126 5.42 -1.29 -12.64
CA GLY A 126 5.39 -0.92 -14.07
C GLY A 126 5.14 0.57 -14.26
N PHE A 127 4.17 1.15 -13.55
CA PHE A 127 3.94 2.60 -13.60
C PHE A 127 5.11 3.41 -13.05
N ALA A 128 5.78 2.95 -11.99
CA ALA A 128 6.95 3.63 -11.45
C ALA A 128 8.11 3.65 -12.47
N LEU A 129 8.27 2.58 -13.26
CA LEU A 129 9.25 2.50 -14.34
C LEU A 129 8.89 3.44 -15.51
N LEU A 130 7.62 3.46 -15.92
CA LEU A 130 7.14 4.35 -16.98
C LEU A 130 7.36 5.85 -16.70
N GLN A 131 7.36 6.23 -15.43
CA GLN A 131 7.55 7.62 -15.00
C GLN A 131 9.02 8.05 -14.97
N GLN A 132 9.97 7.13 -15.19
CA GLN A 132 11.40 7.42 -15.18
C GLN A 132 11.92 7.55 -16.62
N PRO A 133 12.24 8.78 -17.11
CA PRO A 133 12.82 8.97 -18.44
C PRO A 133 14.15 8.21 -18.56
N GLY A 134 14.28 7.35 -19.57
CA GLY A 134 15.48 6.53 -19.77
C GLY A 134 15.68 5.42 -18.73
N GLY A 135 14.64 5.07 -17.97
CA GLY A 135 14.65 3.96 -17.01
C GLY A 135 14.56 2.58 -17.66
N ASP A 136 14.49 1.55 -16.80
CA ASP A 136 14.34 0.17 -17.23
C ASP A 136 13.00 -0.05 -17.94
N ASP A 137 12.96 -0.97 -18.91
CA ASP A 137 11.77 -1.37 -19.64
C ASP A 137 10.71 -1.98 -18.69
N PRO A 138 9.50 -1.40 -18.59
CA PRO A 138 8.44 -1.89 -17.73
C PRO A 138 7.75 -3.16 -18.25
N THR A 139 8.00 -3.55 -19.51
CA THR A 139 7.27 -4.62 -20.20
C THR A 139 7.36 -5.95 -19.47
N ALA A 140 8.55 -6.33 -18.99
CA ALA A 140 8.77 -7.59 -18.28
C ALA A 140 7.97 -7.66 -16.97
N VAL A 141 7.83 -6.55 -16.26
CA VAL A 141 7.08 -6.45 -15.01
C VAL A 141 5.57 -6.46 -15.26
N LEU A 142 5.11 -5.67 -16.22
CA LEU A 142 3.69 -5.57 -16.58
C LEU A 142 3.13 -6.90 -17.11
N ASN A 143 3.94 -7.68 -17.84
CA ASN A 143 3.56 -9.02 -18.30
C ASN A 143 3.39 -10.07 -17.18
N ARG A 144 3.80 -9.76 -15.94
CA ARG A 144 3.52 -10.61 -14.78
C ARG A 144 2.08 -10.45 -14.25
N VAL A 145 1.37 -9.40 -14.67
CA VAL A 145 -0.03 -9.18 -14.30
C VAL A 145 -0.90 -10.17 -15.05
N ARG A 146 -1.76 -10.89 -14.33
CA ARG A 146 -2.65 -11.90 -14.94
C ARG A 146 -3.65 -11.25 -15.88
N LEU A 147 -3.91 -11.92 -17.00
CA LEU A 147 -4.85 -11.43 -18.03
C LEU A 147 -6.32 -11.76 -17.72
N ASP A 148 -6.58 -12.59 -16.74
CA ASP A 148 -7.92 -12.95 -16.24
C ASP A 148 -8.27 -12.29 -14.90
N GLY A 149 -7.41 -11.35 -14.45
CA GLY A 149 -7.53 -10.67 -13.17
C GLY A 149 -8.20 -9.28 -13.26
N PRO A 150 -8.49 -8.67 -12.12
CA PRO A 150 -9.16 -7.37 -12.06
C PRO A 150 -8.30 -6.19 -12.57
N PHE A 151 -7.02 -6.40 -12.81
CA PHE A 151 -6.07 -5.37 -13.23
C PHE A 151 -5.64 -5.46 -14.70
N THR A 152 -6.18 -6.41 -15.46
CA THR A 152 -5.87 -6.67 -16.88
C THR A 152 -5.90 -5.41 -17.73
N ASN A 153 -7.00 -4.67 -17.72
CA ASN A 153 -7.15 -3.48 -18.56
C ASN A 153 -6.10 -2.40 -18.24
N LYS A 154 -5.75 -2.24 -16.95
CA LYS A 154 -4.72 -1.29 -16.54
C LYS A 154 -3.32 -1.73 -17.00
N ALA A 155 -3.03 -3.03 -16.94
CA ALA A 155 -1.76 -3.58 -17.40
C ALA A 155 -1.61 -3.46 -18.92
N LEU A 156 -2.65 -3.77 -19.68
CA LEU A 156 -2.67 -3.62 -21.14
C LEU A 156 -2.50 -2.16 -21.57
N LEU A 157 -3.16 -1.22 -20.89
CA LEU A 157 -2.98 0.21 -21.14
C LEU A 157 -1.53 0.65 -20.85
N ALA A 158 -0.94 0.18 -19.76
CA ALA A 158 0.44 0.50 -19.39
C ALA A 158 1.43 -0.09 -20.38
N LEU A 159 1.19 -1.29 -20.90
CA LEU A 159 2.00 -1.91 -21.96
C LEU A 159 1.93 -1.09 -23.26
N GLY A 160 0.74 -0.65 -23.65
CA GLY A 160 0.58 0.22 -24.82
C GLY A 160 1.35 1.55 -24.68
N TRP A 161 1.39 2.13 -23.49
CA TRP A 161 2.23 3.32 -23.22
C TRP A 161 3.72 3.01 -23.25
N ALA A 162 4.14 1.85 -22.75
CA ALA A 162 5.54 1.42 -22.82
C ALA A 162 6.01 1.31 -24.29
N GLU A 163 5.23 0.67 -25.14
CA GLU A 163 5.51 0.54 -26.58
C GLU A 163 5.55 1.91 -27.29
N ALA A 164 4.59 2.78 -26.98
CA ALA A 164 4.56 4.12 -27.58
C ALA A 164 5.76 4.99 -27.18
N ASN A 165 6.29 4.82 -25.96
CA ASN A 165 7.46 5.56 -25.49
C ASN A 165 8.79 4.98 -26.02
N ALA A 166 8.80 3.74 -26.49
CA ALA A 166 9.98 3.07 -27.04
C ALA A 166 10.16 3.33 -28.55
N SER A 167 9.14 3.89 -29.22
CA SER A 167 9.11 4.21 -30.66
C SER A 167 9.66 5.60 -30.96
#